data_3bcbac29a1d7b249b128e86d5b702d01
#
_entry.id   3bcbac29a1d7b249b128e86d5b702d01
#
_cell.length_a   1.000
_cell.length_b   1.000
_cell.length_c   1.000
_cell.angle_alpha   90.00
_cell.angle_beta   90.00
_cell.angle_gamma   90.00
#
_symmetry.space_group_name_H-M   'P 1'
#
loop_
_entity.id
_entity.type
_entity.pdbx_description
1 polymer ?
#
loop_
_entity_poly.entity_id
_entity_poly.type
_entity_poly.pdbx_seq_one_letter_code
_entity_poly.pdbx_strand_id
1 'polypeptide(L)'
;MQYYSRRVKFIDTDSETDRFPVHPSIFIRIAQLQSSALFPSLRRLEFYFSESFGSHIFLFLSPLLDSLELYDISGFENTVVGPFLATLSNSPQMLRHIALRDGRMPVDILKKTIVNFYQLRSLLLFDAVFMSDFSLLEVLGTLPLLESLTLIANDPESHPAHAPENSNCQNGGLRYFEALESLYIAGSFPLIQHLLGFVDSSCLKSIKVYPLVNNVSDSEREHDPGDFLLPFVTIFATKWSQSLTNLTISPDSPTASGFTHRNSKFLTLLANLCEIREFDLMGWDMENIDDAVRRLAESWPKLRSLALGTIRQPLNQTFVSLSTLRIIADNCPELHYLHIPLDISTFPPFDDFSTKNGPRHNLEVLRLGGPGGVHPPDQTILECQIQVARHLDLIFPYLKTIEVQNENWSGIHHLVKLCQDVRRLGGQ
;
A
#
# COMPACT_ATOMS: atom_id res chain seq x y z
N MET A 1 15.20 16.76 38.82
CA MET A 1 14.53 15.76 37.99
C MET A 1 13.24 16.28 37.33
N GLN A 2 12.29 16.85 38.09
CA GLN A 2 11.02 17.38 37.54
C GLN A 2 11.17 18.41 36.40
N TYR A 3 12.25 19.21 36.41
CA TYR A 3 12.50 20.18 35.34
C TYR A 3 12.80 19.53 33.98
N TYR A 4 13.53 18.41 33.96
CA TYR A 4 13.86 17.69 32.72
C TYR A 4 12.70 16.83 32.25
N SER A 5 11.98 16.15 33.13
CA SER A 5 10.88 15.28 32.79
C SER A 5 9.71 16.01 32.08
N ARG A 6 9.50 17.31 32.42
CA ARG A 6 8.53 18.18 31.75
C ARG A 6 8.92 18.57 30.33
N ARG A 7 10.17 18.32 29.90
CA ARG A 7 10.65 18.64 28.54
C ARG A 7 10.63 17.44 27.64
N VAL A 8 10.51 16.23 28.17
CA VAL A 8 10.44 14.99 27.40
C VAL A 8 9.09 14.92 26.69
N LYS A 9 9.10 14.91 25.38
CA LYS A 9 7.91 14.83 24.53
C LYS A 9 7.82 13.51 23.76
N PHE A 10 8.94 12.83 23.61
CA PHE A 10 9.08 11.59 22.87
C PHE A 10 9.99 10.63 23.64
N ILE A 11 9.56 9.38 23.70
CA ILE A 11 10.35 8.26 24.24
C ILE A 11 10.26 7.12 23.23
N ASP A 12 11.42 6.59 22.90
CA ASP A 12 11.61 5.40 22.14
C ASP A 12 12.46 4.44 23.00
N THR A 13 11.97 3.21 23.17
CA THR A 13 12.66 2.19 23.99
C THR A 13 13.29 1.11 23.12
N ASP A 14 13.60 1.38 21.85
CA ASP A 14 14.27 0.44 20.97
C ASP A 14 15.56 -0.09 21.59
N SER A 15 15.61 -1.40 21.80
CA SER A 15 16.73 -2.08 22.47
C SER A 15 18.00 -2.16 21.63
N GLU A 16 17.90 -2.02 20.30
CA GLU A 16 19.10 -2.12 19.43
C GLU A 16 20.06 -0.94 19.61
N THR A 17 19.55 0.18 20.11
CA THR A 17 20.36 1.37 20.39
C THR A 17 20.93 1.43 21.81
N ASP A 18 20.47 0.56 22.71
CA ASP A 18 20.83 0.60 24.13
C ASP A 18 22.27 0.07 24.40
N ARG A 19 23.24 0.95 24.19
CA ARG A 19 24.62 0.71 24.66
C ARG A 19 24.74 0.68 26.19
N PHE A 20 23.76 1.25 26.92
CA PHE A 20 23.73 1.34 28.37
C PHE A 20 22.29 1.16 28.90
N PRO A 21 21.80 -0.07 29.03
CA PRO A 21 20.43 -0.30 29.51
C PRO A 21 20.27 0.24 30.92
N VAL A 22 19.30 1.11 31.09
CA VAL A 22 18.92 1.60 32.43
C VAL A 22 18.22 0.46 33.17
N HIS A 23 18.78 0.06 34.33
CA HIS A 23 18.18 -1.05 35.07
C HIS A 23 16.73 -0.70 35.47
N PRO A 24 15.76 -1.61 35.24
CA PRO A 24 14.32 -1.35 35.46
C PRO A 24 13.97 -0.83 36.87
N SER A 25 14.69 -1.28 37.90
CA SER A 25 14.48 -0.85 39.26
C SER A 25 14.65 0.69 39.47
N ILE A 26 15.36 1.38 38.59
CA ILE A 26 15.53 2.82 38.66
C ILE A 26 14.20 3.50 38.34
N PHE A 27 13.47 3.05 37.31
CA PHE A 27 12.16 3.59 36.96
C PHE A 27 11.14 3.33 38.06
N ILE A 28 11.13 2.13 38.66
CA ILE A 28 10.25 1.81 39.79
C ILE A 28 10.53 2.74 40.98
N ARG A 29 11.79 2.98 41.34
CA ARG A 29 12.14 3.89 42.40
C ARG A 29 11.75 5.32 42.12
N ILE A 30 11.91 5.78 40.88
CA ILE A 30 11.48 7.11 40.48
C ILE A 30 9.97 7.24 40.59
N ALA A 31 9.21 6.25 40.15
CA ALA A 31 7.74 6.24 40.24
C ALA A 31 7.27 6.26 41.72
N GLN A 32 7.92 5.50 42.60
CA GLN A 32 7.61 5.50 44.05
C GLN A 32 7.87 6.86 44.73
N LEU A 33 8.79 7.63 44.19
CA LEU A 33 9.15 8.97 44.74
C LEU A 33 8.28 10.10 44.18
N GLN A 34 7.47 9.83 43.17
CA GLN A 34 6.63 10.84 42.49
C GLN A 34 5.15 10.47 42.59
N SER A 35 4.34 11.41 43.07
CA SER A 35 2.87 11.28 43.09
C SER A 35 2.19 11.70 41.78
N SER A 36 2.98 12.18 40.81
CA SER A 36 2.49 12.66 39.48
C SER A 36 3.12 11.86 38.36
N ALA A 37 2.55 11.98 37.14
CA ALA A 37 3.12 11.38 35.95
C ALA A 37 4.61 11.65 35.78
N LEU A 38 5.40 10.62 35.49
CA LEU A 38 6.86 10.75 35.39
C LEU A 38 7.24 11.69 34.24
N PHE A 39 6.52 11.61 33.12
CA PHE A 39 6.73 12.44 31.93
C PHE A 39 5.42 13.16 31.54
N PRO A 40 5.05 14.23 32.26
CA PRO A 40 3.73 14.86 32.08
C PRO A 40 3.54 15.55 30.73
N SER A 41 4.62 15.78 29.98
CA SER A 41 4.59 16.38 28.64
C SER A 41 4.85 15.39 27.52
N LEU A 42 4.89 14.09 27.82
CA LEU A 42 5.09 13.04 26.82
C LEU A 42 3.90 13.02 25.87
N ARG A 43 4.20 13.11 24.56
CA ARG A 43 3.21 13.09 23.48
C ARG A 43 3.28 11.84 22.65
N ARG A 44 4.48 11.32 22.40
CA ARG A 44 4.71 10.11 21.60
C ARG A 44 5.50 9.09 22.40
N LEU A 45 5.00 7.88 22.45
CA LEU A 45 5.63 6.71 23.06
C LEU A 45 5.77 5.61 22.03
N GLU A 46 6.99 5.20 21.74
CA GLU A 46 7.34 3.97 21.03
C GLU A 46 7.94 3.01 22.07
N PHE A 47 7.28 1.87 22.28
CA PHE A 47 7.65 0.95 23.33
C PHE A 47 7.81 -0.46 22.80
N TYR A 48 9.01 -1.00 22.99
CA TYR A 48 9.37 -2.36 22.64
C TYR A 48 9.29 -3.25 23.88
N PHE A 49 8.46 -4.27 23.80
CA PHE A 49 8.28 -5.20 24.92
C PHE A 49 9.42 -6.19 25.00
N SER A 50 9.87 -6.45 26.23
CA SER A 50 10.80 -7.51 26.57
C SER A 50 10.43 -8.11 27.93
N GLU A 51 10.84 -9.33 28.21
CA GLU A 51 10.52 -10.00 29.49
C GLU A 51 10.93 -9.18 30.74
N SER A 52 12.02 -8.44 30.63
CA SER A 52 12.54 -7.63 31.74
C SER A 52 11.90 -6.26 31.86
N PHE A 53 11.26 -5.73 30.81
CA PHE A 53 10.86 -4.32 30.76
C PHE A 53 9.36 -4.10 30.52
N GLY A 54 8.60 -5.10 30.10
CA GLY A 54 7.19 -4.95 29.67
C GLY A 54 6.29 -4.22 30.65
N SER A 55 6.33 -4.57 31.94
CA SER A 55 5.47 -3.93 32.96
C SER A 55 5.78 -2.45 33.24
N HIS A 56 6.94 -1.95 32.80
CA HIS A 56 7.35 -0.56 33.04
C HIS A 56 6.63 0.46 32.14
N ILE A 57 5.87 0.01 31.15
CA ILE A 57 5.08 0.87 30.27
C ILE A 57 4.16 1.83 31.06
N PHE A 58 3.64 1.40 32.21
CA PHE A 58 2.77 2.22 33.06
C PHE A 58 3.45 3.48 33.58
N LEU A 59 4.78 3.54 33.62
CA LEU A 59 5.54 4.73 34.01
C LEU A 59 5.47 5.86 32.99
N PHE A 60 5.08 5.52 31.75
CA PHE A 60 4.99 6.46 30.62
C PHE A 60 3.57 6.98 30.39
N LEU A 61 2.65 6.70 31.31
CA LEU A 61 1.31 7.30 31.26
C LEU A 61 1.40 8.81 31.34
N SER A 62 0.95 9.50 30.31
CA SER A 62 0.94 10.95 30.21
C SER A 62 -0.44 11.45 29.77
N PRO A 63 -0.96 12.52 30.40
CA PRO A 63 -2.25 13.11 29.98
C PRO A 63 -2.19 13.77 28.60
N LEU A 64 -0.99 14.03 28.08
CA LEU A 64 -0.77 14.66 26.77
C LEU A 64 -0.36 13.65 25.68
N LEU A 65 -0.45 12.34 25.95
CA LEU A 65 -0.08 11.32 24.97
C LEU A 65 -1.04 11.37 23.78
N ASP A 66 -0.50 11.64 22.59
CA ASP A 66 -1.25 11.71 21.33
C ASP A 66 -0.90 10.58 20.35
N SER A 67 0.27 9.93 20.53
CA SER A 67 0.75 8.82 19.68
C SER A 67 1.33 7.69 20.54
N LEU A 68 0.87 6.48 20.29
CA LEU A 68 1.30 5.25 20.97
C LEU A 68 1.62 4.17 19.94
N GLU A 69 2.87 3.70 19.94
CA GLU A 69 3.30 2.57 19.14
C GLU A 69 3.89 1.50 20.05
N LEU A 70 3.34 0.30 20.00
CA LEU A 70 3.75 -0.85 20.81
C LEU A 70 4.27 -1.96 19.90
N TYR A 71 5.47 -2.42 20.16
CA TYR A 71 6.18 -3.44 19.38
C TYR A 71 6.43 -4.68 20.23
N ASP A 72 6.51 -5.85 19.60
CA ASP A 72 6.80 -7.14 20.25
C ASP A 72 5.85 -7.43 21.42
N ILE A 73 4.56 -7.13 21.25
CA ILE A 73 3.56 -7.29 22.31
C ILE A 73 3.20 -8.77 22.59
N SER A 74 3.76 -9.73 21.82
CA SER A 74 3.47 -11.16 21.99
C SER A 74 3.79 -11.64 23.40
N GLY A 75 2.81 -12.29 24.04
CA GLY A 75 2.90 -12.75 25.43
C GLY A 75 2.56 -11.71 26.50
N PHE A 76 2.43 -10.44 26.15
CA PHE A 76 2.07 -9.33 27.06
C PHE A 76 0.63 -8.83 26.89
N GLU A 77 -0.11 -9.32 25.91
CA GLU A 77 -1.38 -8.77 25.46
C GLU A 77 -2.40 -8.67 26.61
N ASN A 78 -2.60 -9.79 27.34
CA ASN A 78 -3.57 -9.86 28.44
C ASN A 78 -3.05 -9.30 29.73
N THR A 79 -1.76 -9.44 30.01
CA THR A 79 -1.15 -9.17 31.30
C THR A 79 -0.72 -7.74 31.49
N VAL A 80 -0.34 -7.07 30.39
CA VAL A 80 0.24 -5.71 30.42
C VAL A 80 -0.47 -4.79 29.44
N VAL A 81 -0.52 -5.13 28.15
CA VAL A 81 -1.02 -4.22 27.09
C VAL A 81 -2.50 -3.93 27.28
N GLY A 82 -3.32 -4.95 27.52
CA GLY A 82 -4.76 -4.77 27.76
C GLY A 82 -5.04 -3.84 28.95
N PRO A 83 -4.52 -4.11 30.17
CA PRO A 83 -4.62 -3.20 31.31
C PRO A 83 -4.08 -1.80 31.07
N PHE A 84 -2.99 -1.66 30.31
CA PHE A 84 -2.43 -0.36 29.95
C PHE A 84 -3.41 0.44 29.06
N LEU A 85 -3.92 -0.18 27.97
CA LEU A 85 -4.92 0.46 27.10
C LEU A 85 -6.20 0.80 27.88
N ALA A 86 -6.65 -0.08 28.79
CA ALA A 86 -7.80 0.19 29.64
C ALA A 86 -7.56 1.38 30.56
N THR A 87 -6.35 1.52 31.11
CA THR A 87 -5.98 2.69 31.94
C THR A 87 -5.96 3.97 31.11
N LEU A 88 -5.40 3.90 29.91
CA LEU A 88 -5.44 5.02 28.97
C LEU A 88 -6.87 5.41 28.58
N SER A 89 -7.73 4.45 28.27
CA SER A 89 -9.10 4.71 27.82
C SER A 89 -9.99 5.37 28.88
N ASN A 90 -9.66 5.20 30.16
CA ASN A 90 -10.38 5.81 31.30
C ASN A 90 -9.94 7.25 31.60
N SER A 91 -8.88 7.73 30.97
CA SER A 91 -8.38 9.10 31.16
C SER A 91 -8.85 9.97 30.00
N PRO A 92 -9.10 11.29 30.18
CA PRO A 92 -9.38 12.20 29.08
C PRO A 92 -8.15 12.31 28.19
N GLN A 93 -8.11 11.49 27.14
CA GLN A 93 -6.95 11.34 26.28
C GLN A 93 -7.14 12.07 24.97
N MET A 94 -6.06 12.70 24.53
CA MET A 94 -5.95 13.28 23.17
C MET A 94 -5.33 12.29 22.18
N LEU A 95 -5.39 10.98 22.46
CA LEU A 95 -4.75 9.95 21.68
C LEU A 95 -5.34 9.90 20.27
N ARG A 96 -4.48 10.15 19.30
CA ARG A 96 -4.85 10.24 17.86
C ARG A 96 -4.29 9.10 17.03
N HIS A 97 -3.21 8.49 17.49
CA HIS A 97 -2.54 7.43 16.78
C HIS A 97 -2.26 6.25 17.71
N ILE A 98 -2.64 5.06 17.31
CA ILE A 98 -2.31 3.79 17.98
C ILE A 98 -1.77 2.82 16.93
N ALA A 99 -0.61 2.23 17.20
CA ALA A 99 -0.06 1.11 16.46
C ALA A 99 0.25 -0.05 17.42
N LEU A 100 -0.31 -1.22 17.14
CA LEU A 100 -0.05 -2.46 17.89
C LEU A 100 0.59 -3.46 16.92
N ARG A 101 1.82 -3.88 17.23
CA ARG A 101 2.63 -4.73 16.35
C ARG A 101 3.05 -6.01 17.07
N ASP A 102 3.16 -7.07 16.29
CA ASP A 102 3.77 -8.34 16.68
C ASP A 102 3.11 -8.99 17.91
N GLY A 103 1.77 -9.09 17.90
CA GLY A 103 1.03 -9.77 18.96
C GLY A 103 -0.47 -9.87 18.71
N ARG A 104 -1.08 -10.84 19.38
CA ARG A 104 -2.46 -11.26 19.19
C ARG A 104 -3.39 -10.69 20.25
N MET A 105 -3.66 -9.40 20.17
CA MET A 105 -4.59 -8.76 21.12
C MET A 105 -5.98 -9.41 21.09
N PRO A 106 -6.54 -9.82 22.25
CA PRO A 106 -7.90 -10.33 22.32
C PRO A 106 -8.92 -9.29 21.85
N VAL A 107 -9.82 -9.71 20.98
CA VAL A 107 -10.85 -8.85 20.38
C VAL A 107 -11.70 -8.15 21.43
N ASP A 108 -12.07 -8.84 22.50
CA ASP A 108 -12.88 -8.29 23.60
C ASP A 108 -12.18 -7.14 24.33
N ILE A 109 -10.87 -7.22 24.50
CA ILE A 109 -10.09 -6.15 25.14
C ILE A 109 -10.05 -4.94 24.21
N LEU A 110 -9.76 -5.16 22.92
CA LEU A 110 -9.74 -4.09 21.93
C LEU A 110 -11.10 -3.40 21.82
N LYS A 111 -12.20 -4.15 21.72
CA LYS A 111 -13.55 -3.58 21.65
C LYS A 111 -13.84 -2.67 22.84
N LYS A 112 -13.55 -3.14 24.07
CA LYS A 112 -13.82 -2.40 25.30
C LYS A 112 -12.99 -1.13 25.45
N THR A 113 -11.78 -1.13 24.91
CA THR A 113 -10.84 -0.02 25.09
C THR A 113 -10.89 0.98 23.95
N ILE A 114 -10.92 0.52 22.69
CA ILE A 114 -10.85 1.37 21.49
C ILE A 114 -12.05 2.30 21.38
N VAL A 115 -13.23 1.84 21.73
CA VAL A 115 -14.46 2.66 21.69
C VAL A 115 -14.35 3.97 22.47
N ASN A 116 -13.50 4.01 23.49
CA ASN A 116 -13.29 5.19 24.33
C ASN A 116 -12.28 6.20 23.73
N PHE A 117 -11.55 5.82 22.68
CA PHE A 117 -10.60 6.72 22.01
C PHE A 117 -11.29 7.53 20.90
N TYR A 118 -12.25 8.36 21.26
CA TYR A 118 -13.07 9.15 20.32
C TYR A 118 -12.30 10.17 19.49
N GLN A 119 -11.03 10.48 19.87
CA GLN A 119 -10.13 11.36 19.12
C GLN A 119 -9.20 10.60 18.16
N LEU A 120 -9.33 9.25 18.09
CA LEU A 120 -8.45 8.41 17.29
C LEU A 120 -8.62 8.70 15.80
N ARG A 121 -7.51 9.02 15.14
CA ARG A 121 -7.44 9.30 13.70
C ARG A 121 -6.73 8.20 12.92
N SER A 122 -5.78 7.53 13.55
CA SER A 122 -5.01 6.48 12.89
C SER A 122 -4.91 5.25 13.79
N LEU A 123 -5.24 4.10 13.24
CA LEU A 123 -5.13 2.82 13.90
C LEU A 123 -4.38 1.84 13.01
N LEU A 124 -3.31 1.26 13.56
CA LEU A 124 -2.57 0.18 12.94
C LEU A 124 -2.63 -1.05 13.84
N LEU A 125 -3.08 -2.17 13.28
CA LEU A 125 -3.15 -3.46 13.95
C LEU A 125 -2.42 -4.49 13.10
N PHE A 126 -1.32 -5.01 13.64
CA PHE A 126 -0.48 -5.97 12.96
C PHE A 126 -0.67 -7.36 13.61
N ASP A 127 -0.63 -8.41 12.80
CA ASP A 127 -0.84 -9.81 13.20
C ASP A 127 -2.17 -10.08 13.91
N ALA A 128 -3.20 -9.49 13.38
CA ALA A 128 -4.51 -9.44 13.98
C ALA A 128 -5.28 -10.77 13.85
N VAL A 129 -5.40 -11.50 14.94
CA VAL A 129 -6.29 -12.69 15.05
C VAL A 129 -7.79 -12.33 14.96
N PHE A 130 -8.11 -11.04 14.97
CA PHE A 130 -9.51 -10.57 14.95
C PHE A 130 -10.26 -10.83 13.67
N MET A 131 -9.67 -11.53 12.75
CA MET A 131 -10.28 -11.84 11.46
C MET A 131 -11.38 -12.89 11.55
N SER A 132 -11.47 -13.62 12.67
CA SER A 132 -12.58 -14.53 12.96
C SER A 132 -13.81 -13.83 13.57
N ASP A 133 -13.67 -12.61 14.10
CA ASP A 133 -14.74 -11.87 14.75
C ASP A 133 -14.89 -10.45 14.15
N PHE A 134 -15.75 -10.35 13.15
CA PHE A 134 -16.06 -9.08 12.48
C PHE A 134 -16.69 -8.01 13.38
N SER A 135 -17.10 -8.37 14.60
CA SER A 135 -17.69 -7.43 15.54
C SER A 135 -16.72 -6.34 16.01
N LEU A 136 -15.40 -6.55 15.88
CA LEU A 136 -14.42 -5.47 16.09
C LEU A 136 -14.56 -4.39 15.00
N LEU A 137 -14.80 -4.78 13.75
CA LEU A 137 -14.97 -3.81 12.65
C LEU A 137 -16.20 -2.92 12.87
N GLU A 138 -17.28 -3.45 13.46
CA GLU A 138 -18.43 -2.66 13.83
C GLU A 138 -18.03 -1.57 14.83
N VAL A 139 -17.25 -1.93 15.85
CA VAL A 139 -16.74 -0.96 16.85
C VAL A 139 -15.82 0.07 16.20
N LEU A 140 -14.86 -0.38 15.37
CA LEU A 140 -13.93 0.52 14.67
C LEU A 140 -14.69 1.47 13.74
N GLY A 141 -15.72 0.98 13.06
CA GLY A 141 -16.56 1.76 12.15
C GLY A 141 -17.36 2.87 12.86
N THR A 142 -17.55 2.78 14.18
CA THR A 142 -18.22 3.85 14.96
C THR A 142 -17.29 4.97 15.39
N LEU A 143 -15.96 4.86 15.18
CA LEU A 143 -15.01 5.90 15.55
C LEU A 143 -15.16 7.12 14.63
N PRO A 144 -15.59 8.28 15.16
CA PRO A 144 -16.06 9.38 14.32
C PRO A 144 -14.95 10.11 13.56
N LEU A 145 -13.71 10.01 14.03
CA LEU A 145 -12.57 10.74 13.48
C LEU A 145 -11.49 9.81 12.90
N LEU A 146 -11.78 8.52 12.69
CA LEU A 146 -10.80 7.57 12.16
C LEU A 146 -10.58 7.83 10.67
N GLU A 147 -9.43 8.43 10.35
CA GLU A 147 -8.99 8.82 9.00
C GLU A 147 -8.15 7.74 8.31
N SER A 148 -7.39 6.97 9.10
CA SER A 148 -6.46 5.95 8.58
C SER A 148 -6.60 4.64 9.34
N LEU A 149 -6.82 3.54 8.62
CA LEU A 149 -6.90 2.19 9.16
C LEU A 149 -5.93 1.28 8.43
N THR A 150 -5.06 0.62 9.21
CA THR A 150 -4.12 -0.39 8.71
C THR A 150 -4.38 -1.70 9.44
N LEU A 151 -4.72 -2.74 8.68
CA LEU A 151 -4.98 -4.09 9.19
C LEU A 151 -4.06 -5.07 8.46
N ILE A 152 -3.20 -5.76 9.20
CA ILE A 152 -2.29 -6.76 8.66
C ILE A 152 -2.53 -8.08 9.38
N ALA A 153 -2.93 -9.10 8.62
CA ALA A 153 -3.16 -10.44 9.12
C ALA A 153 -2.16 -11.40 8.47
N ASN A 154 -1.20 -11.87 9.24
CA ASN A 154 -0.15 -12.77 8.75
C ASN A 154 -0.51 -14.26 8.91
N ASP A 155 -1.61 -14.61 9.61
CA ASP A 155 -1.93 -15.99 9.91
C ASP A 155 -2.69 -16.67 8.76
N PRO A 156 -2.02 -17.61 8.06
CA PRO A 156 -2.65 -18.39 6.99
C PRO A 156 -3.73 -19.37 7.48
N GLU A 157 -3.66 -19.79 8.73
CA GLU A 157 -4.57 -20.80 9.27
C GLU A 157 -5.88 -20.21 9.82
N SER A 158 -5.95 -18.91 9.99
CA SER A 158 -7.16 -18.22 10.46
C SER A 158 -8.22 -18.06 9.36
N HIS A 159 -8.39 -19.09 8.51
CA HIS A 159 -9.60 -19.14 7.68
C HIS A 159 -10.81 -19.22 8.61
N PRO A 160 -11.71 -18.25 8.58
CA PRO A 160 -13.03 -18.49 9.12
C PRO A 160 -13.60 -19.67 8.30
N ALA A 161 -13.62 -20.86 8.91
CA ALA A 161 -14.12 -22.08 8.28
C ALA A 161 -15.56 -21.92 7.75
N HIS A 162 -16.22 -20.85 8.09
CA HIS A 162 -17.51 -20.40 7.58
C HIS A 162 -17.55 -18.88 7.69
N ALA A 163 -17.16 -18.16 6.63
CA ALA A 163 -17.75 -16.83 6.46
C ALA A 163 -19.27 -17.06 6.51
N PRO A 164 -20.00 -16.36 7.40
CA PRO A 164 -21.45 -16.52 7.43
C PRO A 164 -21.97 -16.12 6.05
N GLU A 165 -22.40 -17.12 5.27
CA GLU A 165 -22.89 -16.98 3.89
C GLU A 165 -24.05 -15.99 3.78
N ASN A 166 -24.58 -15.52 4.89
CA ASN A 166 -25.78 -14.70 4.98
C ASN A 166 -25.71 -13.54 5.99
N SER A 167 -24.55 -12.94 6.23
CA SER A 167 -24.60 -11.61 6.84
C SER A 167 -25.13 -10.62 5.80
N ASN A 168 -26.45 -10.67 5.56
CA ASN A 168 -27.19 -9.55 5.03
C ASN A 168 -26.93 -8.36 5.96
N CYS A 169 -25.82 -7.64 5.75
CA CYS A 169 -25.54 -6.34 6.37
C CYS A 169 -26.54 -5.29 5.89
N GLN A 170 -27.83 -5.66 5.76
CA GLN A 170 -28.97 -4.75 5.62
C GLN A 170 -29.34 -4.18 7.00
N ASN A 171 -28.35 -3.92 7.85
CA ASN A 171 -28.58 -3.21 9.09
C ASN A 171 -28.81 -1.75 8.78
N GLY A 172 -30.07 -1.38 8.84
CA GLY A 172 -30.62 -0.09 8.48
C GLY A 172 -29.81 1.09 8.99
N GLY A 173 -29.19 1.83 8.07
CA GLY A 173 -28.85 3.22 8.24
C GLY A 173 -27.57 3.58 8.97
N LEU A 174 -26.83 2.64 9.56
CA LEU A 174 -25.54 2.95 10.18
C LEU A 174 -24.47 2.98 9.09
N ARG A 175 -23.89 4.15 8.88
CA ARG A 175 -22.69 4.32 8.04
C ARG A 175 -21.47 4.04 8.88
N TYR A 176 -20.64 3.11 8.43
CA TYR A 176 -19.40 2.76 9.11
C TYR A 176 -18.21 3.45 8.43
N PHE A 177 -17.28 3.94 9.24
CA PHE A 177 -16.05 4.57 8.77
C PHE A 177 -16.25 5.87 7.97
N GLU A 178 -17.16 6.74 8.39
CA GLU A 178 -17.52 7.98 7.63
C GLU A 178 -16.32 8.88 7.31
N ALA A 179 -15.35 9.00 8.23
CA ALA A 179 -14.18 9.86 8.09
C ALA A 179 -12.97 9.17 7.45
N LEU A 180 -13.07 7.87 7.08
CA LEU A 180 -11.92 7.10 6.63
C LEU A 180 -11.44 7.60 5.26
N GLU A 181 -10.19 8.06 5.20
CA GLU A 181 -9.54 8.53 3.98
C GLU A 181 -8.52 7.52 3.43
N SER A 182 -7.90 6.73 4.29
CA SER A 182 -6.85 5.78 3.92
C SER A 182 -7.09 4.41 4.55
N LEU A 183 -7.05 3.37 3.71
CA LEU A 183 -7.24 2.00 4.11
C LEU A 183 -6.10 1.13 3.58
N TYR A 184 -5.38 0.47 4.49
CA TYR A 184 -4.36 -0.52 4.18
C TYR A 184 -4.79 -1.87 4.73
N ILE A 185 -4.87 -2.88 3.88
CA ILE A 185 -5.26 -4.24 4.27
C ILE A 185 -4.27 -5.24 3.69
N ALA A 186 -3.70 -6.08 4.55
CA ALA A 186 -2.96 -7.27 4.14
C ALA A 186 -3.63 -8.50 4.77
N GLY A 187 -3.91 -9.54 3.96
CA GLY A 187 -4.60 -10.72 4.45
C GLY A 187 -5.15 -11.63 3.35
N SER A 188 -5.96 -12.62 3.72
CA SER A 188 -6.60 -13.52 2.76
C SER A 188 -7.65 -12.80 1.90
N PHE A 189 -7.91 -13.33 0.68
CA PHE A 189 -8.89 -12.76 -0.24
C PHE A 189 -10.29 -12.59 0.36
N PRO A 190 -10.89 -13.62 1.03
CA PRO A 190 -12.22 -13.49 1.62
C PRO A 190 -12.30 -12.39 2.67
N LEU A 191 -11.25 -12.26 3.49
CA LEU A 191 -11.15 -11.22 4.49
C LEU A 191 -11.16 -9.82 3.87
N ILE A 192 -10.29 -9.60 2.90
CA ILE A 192 -10.19 -8.31 2.21
C ILE A 192 -11.53 -7.95 1.58
N GLN A 193 -12.17 -8.91 0.90
CA GLN A 193 -13.49 -8.71 0.28
C GLN A 193 -14.55 -8.31 1.31
N HIS A 194 -14.58 -9.00 2.44
CA HIS A 194 -15.53 -8.69 3.52
C HIS A 194 -15.30 -7.27 4.09
N LEU A 195 -14.04 -6.93 4.38
CA LEU A 195 -13.68 -5.59 4.87
C LEU A 195 -14.07 -4.49 3.89
N LEU A 196 -13.74 -4.64 2.62
CA LEU A 196 -14.11 -3.68 1.57
C LEU A 196 -15.63 -3.56 1.42
N GLY A 197 -16.34 -4.67 1.58
CA GLY A 197 -17.81 -4.68 1.62
C GLY A 197 -18.38 -3.86 2.77
N PHE A 198 -17.72 -3.92 3.94
CA PHE A 198 -18.17 -3.29 5.17
C PHE A 198 -17.88 -1.77 5.23
N VAL A 199 -16.77 -1.30 4.63
CA VAL A 199 -16.41 0.12 4.62
C VAL A 199 -17.37 0.92 3.73
N ASP A 200 -17.99 1.96 4.30
CA ASP A 200 -18.95 2.84 3.62
C ASP A 200 -18.55 4.33 3.73
N SER A 201 -17.27 4.61 3.54
CA SER A 201 -16.74 5.97 3.55
C SER A 201 -16.87 6.62 2.17
N SER A 202 -17.51 7.77 2.10
CA SER A 202 -17.50 8.60 0.88
C SER A 202 -16.22 9.42 0.72
N CYS A 203 -15.38 9.47 1.77
CA CYS A 203 -14.14 10.25 1.81
C CYS A 203 -12.90 9.43 1.47
N LEU A 204 -13.04 8.13 1.16
CA LEU A 204 -11.93 7.23 0.95
C LEU A 204 -11.14 7.60 -0.31
N LYS A 205 -9.88 7.98 -0.12
CA LYS A 205 -8.96 8.48 -1.16
C LYS A 205 -7.90 7.46 -1.53
N SER A 206 -7.47 6.66 -0.55
CA SER A 206 -6.34 5.73 -0.72
C SER A 206 -6.71 4.33 -0.23
N ILE A 207 -6.53 3.35 -1.10
CA ILE A 207 -6.68 1.93 -0.76
C ILE A 207 -5.39 1.20 -1.15
N LYS A 208 -4.82 0.45 -0.19
CA LYS A 208 -3.72 -0.47 -0.43
C LYS A 208 -4.13 -1.86 0.03
N VAL A 209 -4.11 -2.80 -0.90
CA VAL A 209 -4.51 -4.18 -0.68
C VAL A 209 -3.33 -5.10 -0.97
N TYR A 210 -2.97 -5.93 0.02
CA TYR A 210 -1.89 -6.91 -0.09
C TYR A 210 -2.43 -8.31 0.20
N PRO A 211 -2.95 -9.00 -0.83
CA PRO A 211 -3.45 -10.35 -0.64
C PRO A 211 -2.31 -11.33 -0.29
N LEU A 212 -2.53 -12.15 0.74
CA LEU A 212 -1.66 -13.25 1.10
C LEU A 212 -1.93 -14.42 0.14
N VAL A 213 -1.00 -14.64 -0.76
CA VAL A 213 -1.14 -15.61 -1.85
C VAL A 213 -0.62 -17.00 -1.49
N ASN A 214 0.15 -17.13 -0.41
CA ASN A 214 0.85 -18.37 -0.03
C ASN A 214 -0.06 -19.52 0.38
N ASN A 215 -1.35 -19.26 0.58
CA ASN A 215 -2.31 -20.23 1.14
C ASN A 215 -3.33 -20.76 0.15
N VAL A 216 -3.18 -20.41 -1.11
CA VAL A 216 -4.05 -20.97 -2.15
C VAL A 216 -3.61 -22.41 -2.39
N SER A 217 -4.46 -23.36 -2.04
CA SER A 217 -4.20 -24.78 -2.27
C SER A 217 -3.98 -25.06 -3.77
N ASP A 218 -3.20 -26.09 -4.10
CA ASP A 218 -2.95 -26.42 -5.51
C ASP A 218 -4.24 -26.71 -6.29
N SER A 219 -5.29 -27.16 -5.60
CA SER A 219 -6.64 -27.34 -6.17
C SER A 219 -7.36 -26.01 -6.48
N GLU A 220 -7.06 -24.95 -5.73
CA GLU A 220 -7.62 -23.60 -5.97
C GLU A 220 -6.80 -22.84 -7.02
N ARG A 221 -5.53 -23.24 -7.26
CA ARG A 221 -4.70 -22.67 -8.34
C ARG A 221 -5.19 -23.04 -9.73
N GLU A 222 -6.02 -24.10 -9.85
CA GLU A 222 -6.68 -24.46 -11.12
C GLU A 222 -7.82 -23.49 -11.51
N HIS A 223 -8.35 -22.73 -10.53
CA HIS A 223 -9.34 -21.68 -10.81
C HIS A 223 -8.62 -20.42 -11.32
N ASP A 224 -9.21 -19.76 -12.29
CA ASP A 224 -8.64 -18.54 -12.88
C ASP A 224 -8.49 -17.47 -11.78
N PRO A 225 -7.26 -17.11 -11.36
CA PRO A 225 -7.06 -16.11 -10.32
C PRO A 225 -7.60 -14.72 -10.70
N GLY A 226 -7.92 -14.48 -11.96
CA GLY A 226 -8.64 -13.28 -12.42
C GLY A 226 -9.99 -13.11 -11.74
N ASP A 227 -10.61 -14.21 -11.34
CA ASP A 227 -11.89 -14.17 -10.63
C ASP A 227 -11.75 -13.60 -9.20
N PHE A 228 -10.57 -13.71 -8.56
CA PHE A 228 -10.37 -13.17 -7.20
C PHE A 228 -10.27 -11.64 -7.16
N LEU A 229 -9.70 -10.98 -8.16
CA LEU A 229 -9.62 -9.52 -8.20
C LEU A 229 -10.92 -8.86 -8.64
N LEU A 230 -11.72 -9.55 -9.43
CA LEU A 230 -12.98 -9.01 -9.96
C LEU A 230 -13.95 -8.51 -8.87
N PRO A 231 -14.18 -9.24 -7.75
CA PRO A 231 -15.00 -8.73 -6.65
C PRO A 231 -14.47 -7.44 -6.04
N PHE A 232 -13.16 -7.33 -5.82
CA PHE A 232 -12.55 -6.11 -5.25
C PHE A 232 -12.77 -4.92 -6.15
N VAL A 233 -12.41 -5.07 -7.44
CA VAL A 233 -12.54 -4.02 -8.44
C VAL A 233 -13.99 -3.59 -8.61
N THR A 234 -14.93 -4.52 -8.54
CA THR A 234 -16.36 -4.21 -8.56
C THR A 234 -16.76 -3.34 -7.37
N ILE A 235 -16.27 -3.67 -6.16
CA ILE A 235 -16.51 -2.85 -4.96
C ILE A 235 -15.91 -1.45 -5.14
N PHE A 236 -14.66 -1.34 -5.61
CA PHE A 236 -14.01 -0.05 -5.82
C PHE A 236 -14.78 0.82 -6.81
N ALA A 237 -15.14 0.26 -7.97
CA ALA A 237 -15.85 0.96 -9.02
C ALA A 237 -17.26 1.40 -8.62
N THR A 238 -17.93 0.64 -7.74
CA THR A 238 -19.30 0.96 -7.29
C THR A 238 -19.33 1.94 -6.12
N LYS A 239 -18.43 1.76 -5.12
CA LYS A 239 -18.46 2.57 -3.90
C LYS A 239 -17.66 3.87 -4.00
N TRP A 240 -16.48 3.85 -4.66
CA TRP A 240 -15.51 4.94 -4.57
C TRP A 240 -15.06 5.50 -5.92
N SER A 241 -15.88 5.36 -6.95
CA SER A 241 -15.57 5.85 -8.30
C SER A 241 -15.23 7.34 -8.37
N GLN A 242 -15.74 8.14 -7.46
CA GLN A 242 -15.59 9.60 -7.44
C GLN A 242 -14.60 10.11 -6.38
N SER A 243 -14.13 9.27 -5.48
CA SER A 243 -13.27 9.69 -4.36
C SER A 243 -11.87 9.08 -4.39
N LEU A 244 -11.74 7.87 -4.97
CA LEU A 244 -10.49 7.12 -4.92
C LEU A 244 -9.44 7.75 -5.85
N THR A 245 -8.31 8.14 -5.26
CA THR A 245 -7.18 8.74 -5.98
C THR A 245 -5.97 7.83 -6.04
N ASN A 246 -5.79 6.96 -5.04
CA ASN A 246 -4.63 6.07 -4.92
C ASN A 246 -5.09 4.64 -4.72
N LEU A 247 -4.71 3.75 -5.61
CA LEU A 247 -5.05 2.34 -5.54
C LEU A 247 -3.81 1.48 -5.74
N THR A 248 -3.48 0.68 -4.72
CA THR A 248 -2.43 -0.34 -4.78
C THR A 248 -3.04 -1.72 -4.57
N ILE A 249 -2.76 -2.65 -5.46
CA ILE A 249 -3.11 -4.07 -5.33
C ILE A 249 -1.87 -4.89 -5.65
N SER A 250 -1.15 -5.34 -4.65
CA SER A 250 0.11 -6.07 -4.82
C SER A 250 0.13 -7.31 -3.92
N PRO A 251 0.57 -8.48 -4.37
CA PRO A 251 0.71 -9.62 -3.49
C PRO A 251 1.76 -9.33 -2.41
N ASP A 252 1.54 -9.81 -1.19
CA ASP A 252 2.43 -9.59 -0.05
C ASP A 252 3.83 -10.16 -0.28
N SER A 253 3.94 -11.24 -1.05
CA SER A 253 5.22 -11.86 -1.35
C SER A 253 5.54 -11.84 -2.85
N PRO A 254 6.69 -11.28 -3.24
CA PRO A 254 7.16 -11.36 -4.63
C PRO A 254 7.47 -12.80 -5.08
N THR A 255 7.50 -13.76 -4.13
CA THR A 255 7.73 -15.17 -4.42
C THR A 255 6.47 -15.92 -4.81
N ALA A 256 5.31 -15.33 -4.62
CA ALA A 256 4.00 -15.87 -5.00
C ALA A 256 3.79 -15.94 -6.53
N SER A 257 4.87 -16.11 -7.29
CA SER A 257 4.93 -16.16 -8.75
C SER A 257 4.27 -17.42 -9.29
N GLY A 258 2.98 -17.41 -9.42
CA GLY A 258 2.19 -18.50 -9.99
C GLY A 258 0.79 -18.06 -10.40
N PHE A 259 0.44 -16.82 -10.08
CA PHE A 259 -0.87 -16.30 -10.44
C PHE A 259 -0.79 -15.60 -11.80
N THR A 260 -1.11 -16.33 -12.85
CA THR A 260 -1.33 -15.75 -14.18
C THR A 260 -2.77 -15.27 -14.25
N HIS A 261 -2.98 -13.96 -14.25
CA HIS A 261 -4.30 -13.41 -14.56
C HIS A 261 -4.56 -13.49 -16.05
N ARG A 262 -5.28 -14.53 -16.48
CA ARG A 262 -5.69 -14.66 -17.86
C ARG A 262 -6.72 -13.63 -18.29
N ASN A 263 -7.30 -12.91 -17.34
CA ASN A 263 -8.45 -12.07 -17.64
C ASN A 263 -8.20 -10.60 -17.27
N SER A 264 -7.85 -9.78 -18.25
CA SER A 264 -7.72 -8.32 -18.09
C SER A 264 -9.06 -7.58 -17.96
N LYS A 265 -10.21 -8.30 -17.96
CA LYS A 265 -11.54 -7.67 -17.88
C LYS A 265 -11.74 -6.82 -16.63
N PHE A 266 -11.11 -7.20 -15.50
CA PHE A 266 -11.19 -6.40 -14.27
C PHE A 266 -10.60 -5.00 -14.47
N LEU A 267 -9.56 -4.83 -15.30
CA LEU A 267 -8.99 -3.52 -15.60
C LEU A 267 -9.99 -2.60 -16.30
N THR A 268 -10.91 -3.15 -17.10
CA THR A 268 -11.96 -2.33 -17.74
C THR A 268 -12.96 -1.75 -16.76
N LEU A 269 -13.18 -2.40 -15.62
CA LEU A 269 -14.02 -1.86 -14.55
C LEU A 269 -13.32 -0.73 -13.79
N LEU A 270 -11.99 -0.80 -13.67
CA LEU A 270 -11.18 0.27 -13.08
C LEU A 270 -11.24 1.58 -13.88
N ALA A 271 -11.55 1.52 -15.17
CA ALA A 271 -11.77 2.71 -16.00
C ALA A 271 -12.87 3.64 -15.46
N ASN A 272 -13.80 3.12 -14.63
CA ASN A 272 -14.82 3.92 -13.97
C ASN A 272 -14.29 4.79 -12.81
N LEU A 273 -13.03 4.59 -12.37
CA LEU A 273 -12.39 5.35 -11.30
C LEU A 273 -11.73 6.61 -11.88
N CYS A 274 -12.50 7.63 -12.24
CA CYS A 274 -12.02 8.79 -12.99
C CYS A 274 -11.08 9.75 -12.21
N GLU A 275 -10.98 9.62 -10.89
CA GLU A 275 -10.13 10.46 -10.04
C GLU A 275 -8.75 9.84 -9.72
N ILE A 276 -8.43 8.68 -10.28
CA ILE A 276 -7.15 7.99 -10.02
C ILE A 276 -5.96 8.85 -10.41
N ARG A 277 -5.03 8.98 -9.48
CA ARG A 277 -3.73 9.66 -9.64
C ARG A 277 -2.55 8.69 -9.51
N GLU A 278 -2.69 7.70 -8.66
CA GLU A 278 -1.66 6.68 -8.46
C GLU A 278 -2.30 5.29 -8.54
N PHE A 279 -1.77 4.48 -9.45
CA PHE A 279 -2.20 3.10 -9.60
C PHE A 279 -1.00 2.17 -9.60
N ASP A 280 -1.03 1.20 -8.70
CA ASP A 280 0.02 0.19 -8.57
C ASP A 280 -0.62 -1.21 -8.56
N LEU A 281 -0.25 -2.00 -9.57
CA LEU A 281 -0.66 -3.39 -9.74
C LEU A 281 0.58 -4.26 -10.02
N MET A 282 1.56 -4.14 -9.15
CA MET A 282 2.81 -4.91 -9.25
C MET A 282 2.64 -6.34 -8.72
N GLY A 283 3.39 -7.27 -9.28
CA GLY A 283 3.42 -8.66 -8.84
C GLY A 283 2.36 -9.57 -9.51
N TRP A 284 1.57 -9.05 -10.46
CA TRP A 284 0.55 -9.80 -11.16
C TRP A 284 0.92 -10.02 -12.63
N ASP A 285 0.78 -11.28 -13.09
CA ASP A 285 0.89 -11.62 -14.51
C ASP A 285 -0.43 -11.38 -15.21
N MET A 286 -0.42 -10.57 -16.26
CA MET A 286 -1.64 -10.20 -16.99
C MET A 286 -1.54 -10.55 -18.46
N GLU A 287 -2.58 -11.18 -19.01
CA GLU A 287 -2.76 -11.32 -20.44
C GLU A 287 -3.42 -10.08 -21.06
N ASN A 288 -3.08 -9.75 -22.30
CA ASN A 288 -3.67 -8.62 -23.04
C ASN A 288 -3.61 -7.27 -22.33
N ILE A 289 -2.49 -7.00 -21.64
CA ILE A 289 -2.28 -5.77 -20.89
C ILE A 289 -2.31 -4.52 -21.77
N ASP A 290 -1.91 -4.63 -23.05
CA ASP A 290 -1.78 -3.48 -23.96
C ASP A 290 -3.12 -2.76 -24.17
N ASP A 291 -4.17 -3.48 -24.55
CA ASP A 291 -5.51 -2.92 -24.74
C ASP A 291 -6.10 -2.39 -23.42
N ALA A 292 -5.84 -3.06 -22.31
CA ALA A 292 -6.31 -2.62 -21.00
C ALA A 292 -5.66 -1.30 -20.60
N VAL A 293 -4.34 -1.18 -20.73
CA VAL A 293 -3.59 0.05 -20.42
C VAL A 293 -4.04 1.22 -21.30
N ARG A 294 -4.31 0.97 -22.59
CA ARG A 294 -4.86 1.97 -23.49
C ARG A 294 -6.16 2.56 -22.95
N ARG A 295 -7.12 1.72 -22.58
CA ARG A 295 -8.42 2.16 -22.02
C ARG A 295 -8.26 2.90 -20.70
N LEU A 296 -7.36 2.44 -19.83
CA LEU A 296 -7.06 3.12 -18.57
C LEU A 296 -6.48 4.52 -18.81
N ALA A 297 -5.54 4.65 -19.75
CA ALA A 297 -4.96 5.93 -20.10
C ALA A 297 -6.01 6.93 -20.61
N GLU A 298 -6.96 6.46 -21.44
CA GLU A 298 -8.09 7.28 -21.94
C GLU A 298 -9.04 7.73 -20.81
N SER A 299 -9.15 6.92 -19.73
CA SER A 299 -10.09 7.15 -18.62
C SER A 299 -9.47 7.93 -17.46
N TRP A 300 -8.12 8.00 -17.34
CA TRP A 300 -7.41 8.57 -16.21
C TRP A 300 -6.53 9.78 -16.56
N PRO A 301 -7.11 10.90 -16.98
CA PRO A 301 -6.32 12.07 -17.40
C PRO A 301 -5.51 12.73 -16.26
N LYS A 302 -5.85 12.44 -15.00
CA LYS A 302 -5.17 12.95 -13.80
C LYS A 302 -4.07 12.01 -13.28
N LEU A 303 -3.76 10.93 -14.01
CA LEU A 303 -2.80 9.92 -13.60
C LEU A 303 -1.39 10.52 -13.47
N ARG A 304 -0.74 10.30 -12.33
CA ARG A 304 0.60 10.77 -11.99
C ARG A 304 1.62 9.65 -11.87
N SER A 305 1.17 8.49 -11.41
CA SER A 305 1.99 7.31 -11.23
C SER A 305 1.25 6.07 -11.70
N LEU A 306 1.89 5.31 -12.57
CA LEU A 306 1.40 4.02 -13.05
C LEU A 306 2.48 2.96 -12.88
N ALA A 307 2.18 1.92 -12.11
CA ALA A 307 3.05 0.75 -11.97
C ALA A 307 2.27 -0.52 -12.28
N LEU A 308 2.72 -1.23 -13.30
CA LEU A 308 2.14 -2.48 -13.77
C LEU A 308 3.25 -3.49 -14.06
N GLY A 309 2.99 -4.76 -13.78
CA GLY A 309 3.91 -5.81 -14.18
C GLY A 309 4.31 -6.74 -13.06
N THR A 310 5.22 -7.65 -13.35
CA THR A 310 5.72 -8.64 -12.41
C THR A 310 7.12 -8.30 -11.94
N ILE A 311 7.44 -8.76 -10.73
CA ILE A 311 8.79 -8.64 -10.16
C ILE A 311 9.73 -9.69 -10.79
N ARG A 312 9.16 -10.76 -11.38
CA ARG A 312 9.90 -11.85 -12.01
C ARG A 312 9.52 -11.94 -13.49
N GLN A 313 10.41 -12.50 -14.30
CA GLN A 313 10.14 -12.77 -15.72
C GLN A 313 9.22 -13.99 -15.86
N PRO A 314 7.94 -13.85 -16.18
CA PRO A 314 7.09 -14.97 -16.52
C PRO A 314 7.30 -15.39 -17.97
N LEU A 315 7.09 -16.69 -18.23
CA LEU A 315 7.30 -17.29 -19.53
C LEU A 315 6.30 -16.83 -20.61
N ASN A 316 5.17 -16.21 -20.21
CA ASN A 316 4.05 -15.86 -21.12
C ASN A 316 3.56 -14.42 -20.95
N GLN A 317 4.42 -13.46 -20.60
CA GLN A 317 3.99 -12.06 -20.46
C GLN A 317 3.53 -11.46 -21.77
N THR A 318 2.39 -10.79 -21.71
CA THR A 318 2.03 -9.77 -22.68
C THR A 318 2.64 -8.45 -22.25
N PHE A 319 3.13 -7.69 -23.20
CA PHE A 319 3.87 -6.47 -23.00
C PHE A 319 3.07 -5.28 -23.53
N VAL A 320 3.37 -4.09 -23.01
CA VAL A 320 2.80 -2.84 -23.49
C VAL A 320 3.58 -2.38 -24.72
N SER A 321 2.90 -2.13 -25.82
CA SER A 321 3.52 -1.68 -27.06
C SER A 321 4.00 -0.23 -27.01
N LEU A 322 4.98 0.13 -27.86
CA LEU A 322 5.42 1.52 -28.04
C LEU A 322 4.29 2.46 -28.50
N SER A 323 3.31 1.92 -29.26
CA SER A 323 2.12 2.67 -29.66
C SER A 323 1.23 3.03 -28.47
N THR A 324 1.10 2.13 -27.50
CA THR A 324 0.35 2.39 -26.25
C THR A 324 1.06 3.40 -25.35
N LEU A 325 2.41 3.41 -25.34
CA LEU A 325 3.15 4.50 -24.66
C LEU A 325 2.77 5.87 -25.19
N ARG A 326 2.56 5.99 -26.50
CA ARG A 326 2.10 7.24 -27.10
C ARG A 326 0.73 7.63 -26.61
N ILE A 327 -0.21 6.67 -26.53
CA ILE A 327 -1.56 6.92 -26.02
C ILE A 327 -1.51 7.37 -24.55
N ILE A 328 -0.64 6.75 -23.73
CA ILE A 328 -0.41 7.19 -22.36
C ILE A 328 0.08 8.65 -22.33
N ALA A 329 1.06 8.98 -23.16
CA ALA A 329 1.60 10.33 -23.22
C ALA A 329 0.56 11.39 -23.66
N ASP A 330 -0.31 11.02 -24.59
CA ASP A 330 -1.33 11.94 -25.10
C ASP A 330 -2.49 12.16 -24.11
N ASN A 331 -2.83 11.13 -23.31
CA ASN A 331 -4.00 11.17 -22.42
C ASN A 331 -3.67 11.45 -20.94
N CYS A 332 -2.45 11.21 -20.49
CA CYS A 332 -2.05 11.35 -19.09
C CYS A 332 -0.96 12.45 -18.92
N PRO A 333 -1.28 13.74 -19.12
CA PRO A 333 -0.28 14.82 -19.14
C PRO A 333 0.42 15.06 -17.79
N GLU A 334 -0.19 14.63 -16.67
CA GLU A 334 0.38 14.78 -15.33
C GLU A 334 1.27 13.57 -14.93
N LEU A 335 1.48 12.58 -15.81
CA LEU A 335 2.24 11.38 -15.47
C LEU A 335 3.74 11.69 -15.29
N HIS A 336 4.28 11.36 -14.11
CA HIS A 336 5.68 11.58 -13.73
C HIS A 336 6.45 10.28 -13.62
N TYR A 337 5.78 9.21 -13.19
CA TYR A 337 6.35 7.89 -12.98
C TYR A 337 5.58 6.84 -13.77
N LEU A 338 6.30 6.03 -14.54
CA LEU A 338 5.74 4.93 -15.31
C LEU A 338 6.60 3.67 -15.14
N HIS A 339 5.99 2.60 -14.62
CA HIS A 339 6.61 1.28 -14.54
C HIS A 339 5.75 0.27 -15.31
N ILE A 340 6.26 -0.27 -16.40
CA ILE A 340 5.55 -1.21 -17.28
C ILE A 340 6.48 -2.23 -17.93
N PRO A 341 5.98 -3.41 -18.26
CA PRO A 341 6.66 -4.33 -19.17
C PRO A 341 6.51 -3.85 -20.63
N LEU A 342 7.63 -3.54 -21.31
CA LEU A 342 7.62 -2.98 -22.66
C LEU A 342 7.85 -4.05 -23.72
N ASP A 343 6.99 -4.09 -24.75
CA ASP A 343 7.19 -4.87 -25.97
C ASP A 343 8.15 -4.16 -26.92
N ILE A 344 9.23 -4.85 -27.27
CA ILE A 344 10.25 -4.38 -28.21
C ILE A 344 10.32 -5.24 -29.48
N SER A 345 9.36 -6.13 -29.67
CA SER A 345 9.33 -7.00 -30.85
C SER A 345 8.91 -6.25 -32.13
N THR A 346 8.18 -5.14 -31.96
CA THR A 346 7.64 -4.35 -33.07
C THR A 346 7.89 -2.86 -32.85
N PHE A 347 8.35 -2.18 -33.89
CA PHE A 347 8.56 -0.74 -33.88
C PHE A 347 7.58 -0.06 -34.83
N PRO A 348 6.71 0.85 -34.32
CA PRO A 348 5.85 1.65 -35.18
C PRO A 348 6.68 2.61 -36.05
N PRO A 349 6.21 3.01 -37.24
CA PRO A 349 6.89 3.99 -38.05
C PRO A 349 7.11 5.32 -37.34
N PHE A 350 8.29 5.96 -37.54
CA PHE A 350 8.61 7.24 -36.90
C PHE A 350 7.67 8.36 -37.31
N ASP A 351 7.11 8.30 -38.50
CA ASP A 351 6.18 9.31 -39.03
C ASP A 351 4.91 9.42 -38.19
N ASP A 352 4.47 8.31 -37.59
CA ASP A 352 3.33 8.29 -36.67
C ASP A 352 3.58 9.09 -35.38
N PHE A 353 4.84 9.37 -35.05
CA PHE A 353 5.26 10.12 -33.86
C PHE A 353 5.58 11.58 -34.15
N SER A 354 5.64 11.99 -35.42
CA SER A 354 6.00 13.35 -35.82
C SER A 354 4.81 14.32 -35.68
N THR A 355 4.34 14.58 -34.45
CA THR A 355 3.40 15.68 -34.23
C THR A 355 4.18 16.98 -33.99
N LYS A 356 4.06 17.91 -34.94
CA LYS A 356 4.73 19.22 -34.90
C LYS A 356 4.42 20.07 -33.66
N ASN A 357 3.45 19.70 -32.83
CA ASN A 357 2.99 20.45 -31.65
C ASN A 357 2.46 19.55 -30.52
N GLY A 358 2.96 18.33 -30.35
CA GLY A 358 2.53 17.47 -29.24
C GLY A 358 2.81 18.13 -27.88
N PRO A 359 1.92 18.02 -26.89
CA PRO A 359 2.19 18.52 -25.55
C PRO A 359 3.49 17.90 -25.03
N ARG A 360 4.35 18.76 -24.45
CA ARG A 360 5.61 18.32 -23.86
C ARG A 360 5.29 17.51 -22.63
N HIS A 361 5.33 16.17 -22.75
CA HIS A 361 5.01 15.29 -21.64
C HIS A 361 6.08 15.33 -20.56
N ASN A 362 5.66 15.41 -19.28
CA ASN A 362 6.56 15.61 -18.15
C ASN A 362 6.98 14.30 -17.45
N LEU A 363 6.99 13.15 -18.15
CA LEU A 363 7.47 11.91 -17.55
C LEU A 363 8.93 12.06 -17.11
N GLU A 364 9.16 11.84 -15.81
CA GLU A 364 10.50 11.99 -15.21
C GLU A 364 11.21 10.65 -15.08
N VAL A 365 10.47 9.62 -14.66
CA VAL A 365 11.02 8.29 -14.38
C VAL A 365 10.25 7.24 -15.18
N LEU A 366 10.98 6.51 -16.01
CA LEU A 366 10.48 5.33 -16.70
C LEU A 366 11.21 4.09 -16.17
N ARG A 367 10.46 3.17 -15.59
CA ARG A 367 10.98 1.87 -15.19
C ARG A 367 10.47 0.80 -16.12
N LEU A 368 11.38 0.09 -16.74
CA LEU A 368 11.07 -1.01 -17.64
C LEU A 368 11.16 -2.32 -16.87
N GLY A 369 10.03 -2.90 -16.57
CA GLY A 369 9.92 -4.25 -16.04
C GLY A 369 10.39 -5.23 -17.13
N GLY A 370 11.24 -6.15 -16.77
CA GLY A 370 11.96 -7.12 -17.57
C GLY A 370 11.66 -7.15 -19.08
N PRO A 371 12.64 -6.92 -19.91
CA PRO A 371 12.44 -7.08 -21.35
C PRO A 371 12.35 -8.56 -21.66
N GLY A 372 11.18 -9.05 -21.74
CA GLY A 372 10.88 -10.36 -22.26
C GLY A 372 10.55 -10.35 -23.74
N GLY A 373 10.72 -9.24 -24.42
CA GLY A 373 10.51 -9.19 -25.86
C GLY A 373 11.51 -10.09 -26.55
N VAL A 374 11.02 -11.04 -27.34
CA VAL A 374 11.87 -11.73 -28.32
C VAL A 374 12.38 -10.64 -29.24
N HIS A 375 13.70 -10.41 -29.23
CA HIS A 375 14.33 -9.50 -30.19
C HIS A 375 13.86 -9.89 -31.58
N PRO A 376 13.55 -8.93 -32.45
CA PRO A 376 13.37 -9.25 -33.86
C PRO A 376 14.55 -10.10 -34.31
N PRO A 377 14.33 -11.27 -34.91
CA PRO A 377 15.40 -12.23 -35.16
C PRO A 377 16.54 -11.68 -36.02
N ASP A 378 16.28 -10.60 -36.73
CA ASP A 378 17.21 -9.99 -37.67
C ASP A 378 17.93 -8.75 -37.10
N GLN A 379 17.71 -8.38 -35.82
CA GLN A 379 18.29 -7.18 -35.22
C GLN A 379 19.22 -7.51 -34.05
N THR A 380 20.30 -6.75 -33.93
CA THR A 380 21.16 -6.82 -32.75
C THR A 380 20.52 -6.12 -31.55
N ILE A 381 20.92 -6.50 -30.35
CA ILE A 381 20.44 -5.84 -29.09
C ILE A 381 20.67 -4.33 -29.16
N LEU A 382 21.82 -3.89 -29.67
CA LEU A 382 22.17 -2.47 -29.78
C LEU A 382 21.23 -1.73 -30.76
N GLU A 383 20.91 -2.31 -31.90
CA GLU A 383 19.95 -1.72 -32.85
C GLU A 383 18.58 -1.55 -32.22
N CYS A 384 18.08 -2.56 -31.48
CA CYS A 384 16.84 -2.47 -30.73
C CYS A 384 16.89 -1.36 -29.68
N GLN A 385 17.98 -1.25 -28.92
CA GLN A 385 18.16 -0.19 -27.92
C GLN A 385 18.14 1.20 -28.56
N ILE A 386 18.80 1.39 -29.70
CA ILE A 386 18.81 2.66 -30.43
C ILE A 386 17.38 3.00 -30.90
N GLN A 387 16.65 2.06 -31.45
CA GLN A 387 15.27 2.28 -31.89
C GLN A 387 14.36 2.66 -30.72
N VAL A 388 14.42 1.91 -29.61
CA VAL A 388 13.64 2.23 -28.40
C VAL A 388 14.04 3.62 -27.86
N ALA A 389 15.33 3.94 -27.80
CA ALA A 389 15.79 5.24 -27.31
C ALA A 389 15.24 6.41 -28.15
N ARG A 390 15.22 6.27 -29.47
CA ARG A 390 14.65 7.27 -30.39
C ARG A 390 13.14 7.44 -30.18
N HIS A 391 12.38 6.34 -30.04
CA HIS A 391 10.94 6.41 -29.76
C HIS A 391 10.67 7.05 -28.41
N LEU A 392 11.42 6.68 -27.36
CA LEU A 392 11.27 7.26 -26.02
C LEU A 392 11.59 8.77 -26.01
N ASP A 393 12.62 9.20 -26.74
CA ASP A 393 12.94 10.63 -26.86
C ASP A 393 11.84 11.43 -27.57
N LEU A 394 11.18 10.83 -28.57
CA LEU A 394 10.05 11.45 -29.27
C LEU A 394 8.80 11.54 -28.40
N ILE A 395 8.48 10.49 -27.63
CA ILE A 395 7.30 10.42 -26.79
C ILE A 395 7.51 11.22 -25.49
N PHE A 396 8.67 11.06 -24.84
CA PHE A 396 9.00 11.63 -23.53
C PHE A 396 10.27 12.48 -23.57
N PRO A 397 10.21 13.65 -24.17
CA PRO A 397 11.41 14.48 -24.43
C PRO A 397 12.12 15.00 -23.17
N TYR A 398 11.48 14.94 -22.00
CA TYR A 398 12.02 15.39 -20.70
C TYR A 398 12.33 14.25 -19.73
N LEU A 399 12.37 13.02 -20.21
CA LEU A 399 12.66 11.84 -19.39
C LEU A 399 14.02 11.98 -18.70
N LYS A 400 14.01 11.95 -17.35
CA LYS A 400 15.20 12.14 -16.53
C LYS A 400 15.94 10.84 -16.25
N THR A 401 15.18 9.79 -15.93
CA THR A 401 15.72 8.51 -15.48
C THR A 401 15.02 7.36 -16.18
N ILE A 402 15.82 6.40 -16.65
CA ILE A 402 15.32 5.10 -17.11
C ILE A 402 15.98 4.04 -16.23
N GLU A 403 15.16 3.29 -15.53
CA GLU A 403 15.56 2.14 -14.73
C GLU A 403 15.18 0.87 -15.49
N VAL A 404 16.09 -0.07 -15.57
CA VAL A 404 15.86 -1.36 -16.25
C VAL A 404 16.25 -2.50 -15.33
N GLN A 405 15.45 -3.54 -15.31
CA GLN A 405 15.73 -4.73 -14.50
C GLN A 405 16.72 -5.68 -15.16
N ASN A 406 16.92 -5.57 -16.49
CA ASN A 406 17.80 -6.45 -17.26
C ASN A 406 19.10 -5.75 -17.63
N GLU A 407 20.24 -6.34 -17.27
CA GLU A 407 21.59 -5.81 -17.56
C GLU A 407 21.83 -5.55 -19.05
N ASN A 408 21.25 -6.36 -19.94
CA ASN A 408 21.35 -6.17 -21.37
C ASN A 408 20.80 -4.81 -21.86
N TRP A 409 19.98 -4.14 -21.03
CA TRP A 409 19.35 -2.84 -21.33
C TRP A 409 19.96 -1.67 -20.56
N SER A 410 21.01 -1.90 -19.77
CA SER A 410 21.66 -0.88 -18.95
C SER A 410 22.11 0.36 -19.74
N GLY A 411 22.44 0.19 -21.03
CA GLY A 411 22.86 1.28 -21.93
C GLY A 411 21.74 2.21 -22.40
N ILE A 412 20.46 1.82 -22.28
CA ILE A 412 19.34 2.57 -22.89
C ILE A 412 19.22 3.99 -22.33
N HIS A 413 19.48 4.18 -21.05
CA HIS A 413 19.46 5.50 -20.42
C HIS A 413 20.43 6.48 -21.10
N HIS A 414 21.65 6.04 -21.38
CA HIS A 414 22.66 6.86 -22.06
C HIS A 414 22.27 7.16 -23.51
N LEU A 415 21.68 6.20 -24.22
CA LEU A 415 21.21 6.40 -25.59
C LEU A 415 20.07 7.43 -25.65
N VAL A 416 19.11 7.38 -24.72
CA VAL A 416 18.04 8.40 -24.66
C VAL A 416 18.63 9.78 -24.35
N LYS A 417 19.59 9.89 -23.42
CA LYS A 417 20.28 11.16 -23.15
C LYS A 417 20.98 11.69 -24.38
N LEU A 418 21.67 10.84 -25.11
CA LEU A 418 22.35 11.23 -26.38
C LEU A 418 21.32 11.76 -27.40
N CYS A 419 20.16 11.09 -27.57
CA CYS A 419 19.09 11.56 -28.44
C CYS A 419 18.57 12.95 -28.01
N GLN A 420 18.35 13.16 -26.69
CA GLN A 420 17.94 14.45 -26.15
C GLN A 420 18.95 15.55 -26.41
N ASP A 421 20.24 15.27 -26.26
CA ASP A 421 21.32 16.26 -26.51
C ASP A 421 21.45 16.60 -27.99
N VAL A 422 21.40 15.62 -28.89
CA VAL A 422 21.39 15.84 -30.35
C VAL A 422 20.18 16.71 -30.75
N ARG A 423 19.01 16.47 -30.21
CA ARG A 423 17.80 17.28 -30.48
C ARG A 423 18.01 18.73 -30.00
N ARG A 424 18.59 18.94 -28.81
CA ARG A 424 18.87 20.29 -28.27
C ARG A 424 19.83 21.06 -29.15
N LEU A 425 20.85 20.38 -29.68
CA LEU A 425 21.87 20.99 -30.59
C LEU A 425 21.31 21.26 -32.00
N GLY A 426 20.41 20.36 -32.50
CA GLY A 426 19.83 20.53 -33.85
C GLY A 426 18.66 21.52 -33.90
N GLY A 427 18.15 21.99 -32.77
CA GLY A 427 17.06 22.99 -32.67
C GLY A 427 17.57 24.42 -32.49
N GLN A 428 18.92 24.63 -32.49
CA GLN A 428 19.56 25.95 -32.56
C GLN A 428 19.91 26.27 -34.02
#